data_c66b73d0e70b5ce0bfa8792664b56432
#
_entry.id   c66b73d0e70b5ce0bfa8792664b56432
#
_cell.length_a   1.000
_cell.length_b   1.000
_cell.length_c   1.000
_cell.angle_alpha   90.00
_cell.angle_beta   90.00
_cell.angle_gamma   90.00
#
_symmetry.space_group_name_H-M   'P 1'
#
loop_
_entity.id
_entity.type
_entity.pdbx_description
1 polymer ?
#
loop_
_entity_poly.entity_id
_entity_poly.type
_entity_poly.pdbx_seq_one_letter_code
_entity_poly.pdbx_strand_id
1 'polypeptide(L)'
;MAQYLLSVHTVAGEAREPMTDEQMQNFMRKIGELEQEMTEANALVYSGRLADADAAAVVRVERGEAITTDGPSAETKEEIGGFYIVKASDLGEALSWAAKTSACVGRPIEVRPFVGLRGA
;
A
#
# COMPACT_ATOMS: atom_id res chain seq x y z
N MET A 1 1.83 1.87 21.42
CA MET A 1 0.74 1.87 20.47
C MET A 1 0.92 0.77 19.46
N ALA A 2 -0.16 0.14 19.04
CA ALA A 2 -0.08 -0.88 18.01
C ALA A 2 0.23 -0.27 16.66
N GLN A 3 0.78 -1.07 15.76
CA GLN A 3 1.05 -0.66 14.40
C GLN A 3 0.21 -1.46 13.43
N TYR A 4 -0.19 -0.83 12.36
CA TYR A 4 -1.09 -1.38 11.35
C TYR A 4 -0.52 -1.15 9.96
N LEU A 5 -0.70 -2.15 9.10
CA LEU A 5 -0.40 -2.02 7.68
C LEU A 5 -1.66 -1.58 6.96
N LEU A 6 -1.58 -0.45 6.27
CA LEU A 6 -2.62 0.03 5.36
C LEU A 6 -2.13 -0.24 3.95
N SER A 7 -2.70 -1.24 3.27
CA SER A 7 -2.27 -1.58 1.93
C SER A 7 -3.27 -1.12 0.89
N VAL A 8 -2.76 -0.48 -0.16
CA VAL A 8 -3.56 0.01 -1.29
C VAL A 8 -3.70 -1.12 -2.29
N HIS A 9 -4.92 -1.56 -2.52
CA HIS A 9 -5.21 -2.68 -3.41
C HIS A 9 -5.65 -2.19 -4.78
N THR A 10 -5.09 -2.82 -5.82
CA THR A 10 -5.47 -2.61 -7.20
C THR A 10 -5.91 -3.93 -7.79
N VAL A 11 -6.78 -3.87 -8.81
CA VAL A 11 -7.26 -5.09 -9.46
C VAL A 11 -6.30 -5.46 -10.59
N ALA A 12 -5.88 -6.73 -10.62
CA ALA A 12 -5.00 -7.24 -11.66
C ALA A 12 -5.64 -7.09 -13.04
N GLY A 13 -4.88 -6.53 -13.99
CA GLY A 13 -5.34 -6.35 -15.35
C GLY A 13 -6.32 -5.21 -15.56
N GLU A 14 -6.60 -4.41 -14.54
CA GLU A 14 -7.46 -3.26 -14.66
C GLU A 14 -6.81 -2.19 -15.55
N ALA A 15 -7.50 -1.81 -16.61
CA ALA A 15 -7.04 -0.74 -17.48
C ALA A 15 -7.25 0.61 -16.78
N ARG A 16 -6.24 1.44 -16.76
CA ARG A 16 -6.32 2.79 -16.22
C ARG A 16 -6.01 3.79 -17.30
N GLU A 17 -6.81 4.84 -17.36
CA GLU A 17 -6.47 5.97 -18.20
C GLU A 17 -5.30 6.74 -17.57
N PRO A 18 -4.31 7.15 -18.36
CA PRO A 18 -3.23 7.98 -17.83
C PRO A 18 -3.79 9.28 -17.26
N MET A 19 -3.25 9.70 -16.14
CA MET A 19 -3.58 11.00 -15.57
C MET A 19 -2.99 12.11 -16.41
N THR A 20 -3.74 13.21 -16.55
CA THR A 20 -3.18 14.45 -17.09
C THR A 20 -2.16 15.02 -16.10
N ASP A 21 -1.33 15.95 -16.54
CA ASP A 21 -0.36 16.61 -15.65
C ASP A 21 -1.06 17.30 -14.48
N GLU A 22 -2.18 17.97 -14.75
CA GLU A 22 -2.97 18.62 -13.71
C GLU A 22 -3.52 17.61 -12.68
N GLN A 23 -4.05 16.50 -13.16
CA GLN A 23 -4.57 15.44 -12.30
C GLN A 23 -3.45 14.85 -11.43
N MET A 24 -2.28 14.64 -12.01
CA MET A 24 -1.13 14.11 -11.28
C MET A 24 -0.67 15.09 -10.21
N GLN A 25 -0.61 16.39 -10.52
CA GLN A 25 -0.23 17.40 -9.54
C GLN A 25 -1.22 17.44 -8.38
N ASN A 26 -2.52 17.40 -8.67
CA ASN A 26 -3.56 17.38 -7.64
C ASN A 26 -3.47 16.12 -6.77
N PHE A 27 -3.21 14.99 -7.39
CA PHE A 27 -3.04 13.72 -6.67
C PHE A 27 -1.84 13.78 -5.73
N MET A 28 -0.70 14.23 -6.23
CA MET A 28 0.54 14.34 -5.43
C MET A 28 0.37 15.34 -4.29
N ARG A 29 -0.38 16.41 -4.52
CA ARG A 29 -0.67 17.40 -3.47
C ARG A 29 -1.50 16.76 -2.35
N LYS A 30 -2.54 16.02 -2.70
CA LYS A 30 -3.40 15.34 -1.72
C LYS A 30 -2.64 14.29 -0.92
N ILE A 31 -1.78 13.53 -1.60
CA ILE A 31 -0.91 12.54 -0.93
C ILE A 31 0.03 13.26 0.05
N GLY A 32 0.64 14.36 -0.37
CA GLY A 32 1.52 15.13 0.51
C GLY A 32 0.80 15.69 1.73
N GLU A 33 -0.42 16.18 1.56
CA GLU A 33 -1.24 16.66 2.66
C GLU A 33 -1.60 15.55 3.65
N LEU A 34 -1.95 14.38 3.14
CA LEU A 34 -2.26 13.21 3.97
C LEU A 34 -1.03 12.78 4.79
N GLU A 35 0.12 12.68 4.14
CA GLU A 35 1.35 12.26 4.81
C GLU A 35 1.81 13.29 5.84
N GLN A 36 1.61 14.58 5.56
CA GLN A 36 1.89 15.64 6.52
C GLN A 36 0.96 15.51 7.74
N GLU A 37 -0.31 15.27 7.52
CA GLU A 37 -1.28 15.08 8.60
C GLU A 37 -0.90 13.87 9.47
N MET A 38 -0.51 12.76 8.84
CA MET A 38 -0.04 11.58 9.56
C MET A 38 1.22 11.86 10.37
N THR A 39 2.14 12.63 9.81
CA THR A 39 3.39 12.98 10.47
C THR A 39 3.15 13.89 11.66
N GLU A 40 2.30 14.90 11.50
CA GLU A 40 1.94 15.82 12.59
C GLU A 40 1.23 15.10 13.73
N ALA A 41 0.44 14.08 13.41
CA ALA A 41 -0.22 13.24 14.41
C ALA A 41 0.72 12.18 15.01
N ASN A 42 1.96 12.12 14.57
CA ASN A 42 2.93 11.09 14.96
C ASN A 42 2.41 9.68 14.66
N ALA A 43 1.66 9.54 13.60
CA ALA A 43 1.07 8.27 13.19
C ALA A 43 1.89 7.56 12.13
N LEU A 44 2.56 8.27 11.23
CA LEU A 44 3.30 7.66 10.14
C LEU A 44 4.60 7.04 10.62
N VAL A 45 4.77 5.74 10.37
CA VAL A 45 6.01 5.02 10.66
C VAL A 45 6.83 4.88 9.39
N TYR A 46 6.20 4.39 8.32
CA TYR A 46 6.88 4.16 7.05
C TYR A 46 5.83 4.08 5.94
N SER A 47 6.24 4.40 4.73
CA SER A 47 5.36 4.27 3.57
C SER A 47 6.18 3.95 2.33
N GLY A 48 5.52 3.40 1.32
CA GLY A 48 6.16 3.12 0.07
C GLY A 48 5.14 2.93 -1.05
N ARG A 49 5.57 3.24 -2.26
CA ARG A 49 4.84 2.96 -3.47
C ARG A 49 5.60 1.87 -4.22
N LEU A 50 4.87 0.86 -4.67
CA LEU A 50 5.46 -0.24 -5.43
C LEU A 50 5.41 0.05 -6.93
N ALA A 51 6.37 -0.50 -7.66
CA ALA A 51 6.33 -0.48 -9.12
C ALA A 51 5.14 -1.30 -9.61
N ASP A 52 4.79 -1.17 -10.88
CA ASP A 52 3.72 -1.92 -11.47
C ASP A 52 3.95 -3.43 -11.35
N ALA A 53 2.88 -4.20 -11.34
CA ALA A 53 2.93 -5.64 -11.13
C ALA A 53 3.78 -6.38 -12.18
N ASP A 54 3.90 -5.83 -13.39
CA ASP A 54 4.74 -6.43 -14.43
C ASP A 54 6.23 -6.38 -14.09
N ALA A 55 6.64 -5.55 -13.13
CA ALA A 55 8.01 -5.53 -12.61
C ALA A 55 8.23 -6.56 -11.50
N ALA A 56 7.19 -7.27 -11.08
CA ALA A 56 7.29 -8.26 -10.01
C ALA A 56 7.91 -9.56 -10.49
N ALA A 57 8.47 -10.30 -9.55
CA ALA A 57 8.93 -11.68 -9.79
C ALA A 57 8.51 -12.54 -8.61
N VAL A 58 8.19 -13.78 -8.89
CA VAL A 58 7.80 -14.74 -7.87
C VAL A 58 8.86 -15.84 -7.80
N VAL A 59 9.34 -16.13 -6.60
CA VAL A 59 10.33 -17.18 -6.38
C VAL A 59 9.67 -18.28 -5.54
N ARG A 60 9.78 -19.52 -6.02
CA ARG A 60 9.35 -20.70 -5.27
C ARG A 60 10.53 -21.66 -5.18
N VAL A 61 10.57 -22.43 -4.12
CA VAL A 61 11.55 -23.50 -3.98
C VAL A 61 10.81 -24.81 -4.09
N GLU A 62 11.16 -25.62 -5.09
CA GLU A 62 10.61 -26.96 -5.30
C GLU A 62 11.76 -27.95 -5.38
N ARG A 63 11.69 -29.01 -4.57
CA ARG A 63 12.72 -30.06 -4.54
C ARG A 63 14.13 -29.51 -4.34
N GLY A 64 14.25 -28.46 -3.50
CA GLY A 64 15.52 -27.83 -3.21
C GLY A 64 16.03 -26.84 -4.25
N GLU A 65 15.27 -26.59 -5.32
CA GLU A 65 15.63 -25.65 -6.36
C GLU A 65 14.76 -24.42 -6.33
N ALA A 66 15.38 -23.25 -6.51
CA ALA A 66 14.66 -21.99 -6.62
C ALA A 66 14.16 -21.81 -8.05
N ILE A 67 12.86 -21.57 -8.19
CA ILE A 67 12.22 -21.33 -9.48
C ILE A 67 11.69 -19.91 -9.47
N THR A 68 12.15 -19.09 -10.41
CA THR A 68 11.72 -17.69 -10.52
C THR A 68 10.82 -17.52 -11.73
N THR A 69 9.66 -16.89 -11.49
CA THR A 69 8.70 -16.57 -12.55
C THR A 69 8.54 -15.07 -12.64
N ASP A 70 8.59 -14.52 -13.83
CA ASP A 70 8.37 -13.08 -14.06
C ASP A 70 6.90 -12.72 -13.87
N GLY A 71 6.66 -11.51 -13.37
CA GLY A 71 5.32 -10.99 -13.18
C GLY A 71 4.70 -11.40 -11.85
N PRO A 72 3.49 -10.91 -11.57
CA PRO A 72 2.80 -11.26 -10.34
C PRO A 72 2.31 -12.71 -10.37
N SER A 73 1.92 -13.22 -9.20
CA SER A 73 1.32 -14.54 -9.14
C SER A 73 0.08 -14.59 -10.01
N ALA A 74 -0.01 -15.59 -10.90
CA ALA A 74 -1.14 -15.74 -11.80
C ALA A 74 -2.48 -15.94 -11.08
N GLU A 75 -2.45 -16.36 -9.83
CA GLU A 75 -3.64 -16.59 -9.01
C GLU A 75 -4.12 -15.34 -8.29
N THR A 76 -3.32 -14.27 -8.29
CA THR A 76 -3.65 -13.05 -7.57
C THR A 76 -4.61 -12.20 -8.39
N LYS A 77 -5.80 -11.93 -7.85
CA LYS A 77 -6.79 -11.05 -8.48
C LYS A 77 -6.59 -9.60 -8.07
N GLU A 78 -6.03 -9.38 -6.89
CA GLU A 78 -5.69 -8.05 -6.37
C GLU A 78 -4.21 -7.97 -6.11
N GLU A 79 -3.68 -6.78 -6.27
CA GLU A 79 -2.26 -6.50 -6.11
C GLU A 79 -2.09 -5.33 -5.16
N ILE A 80 -0.97 -5.31 -4.45
CA ILE A 80 -0.63 -4.20 -3.58
C ILE A 80 0.15 -3.17 -4.40
N GLY A 81 -0.39 -1.95 -4.50
CA GLY A 81 0.27 -0.87 -5.24
C GLY A 81 1.08 0.06 -4.34
N GLY A 82 0.82 0.03 -3.03
CA GLY A 82 1.52 0.87 -2.08
C GLY A 82 1.02 0.59 -0.67
N PHE A 83 1.66 1.21 0.31
CA PHE A 83 1.29 0.96 1.69
C PHE A 83 1.72 2.10 2.61
N TYR A 84 1.03 2.17 3.76
CA TYR A 84 1.44 2.97 4.91
C TYR A 84 1.50 2.06 6.12
N ILE A 85 2.51 2.24 6.95
CA ILE A 85 2.54 1.65 8.28
C ILE A 85 2.27 2.79 9.25
N VAL A 86 1.19 2.66 10.02
CA VAL A 86 0.77 3.70 10.96
C VAL A 86 0.72 3.16 12.39
N LYS A 87 1.01 4.05 13.35
CA LYS A 87 0.75 3.80 14.76
C LYS A 87 -0.65 4.30 15.09
N ALA A 88 -1.38 3.53 15.84
CA ALA A 88 -2.71 3.92 16.29
C ALA A 88 -2.99 3.34 17.67
N SER A 89 -3.81 4.03 18.43
CA SER A 89 -4.17 3.58 19.78
C SER A 89 -5.07 2.35 19.74
N ASP A 90 -5.86 2.22 18.68
CA ASP A 90 -6.78 1.09 18.50
C ASP A 90 -7.10 0.93 17.02
N LEU A 91 -7.88 -0.11 16.70
CA LEU A 91 -8.30 -0.38 15.33
C LEU A 91 -9.15 0.77 14.76
N GLY A 92 -10.01 1.37 15.58
CA GLY A 92 -10.85 2.47 15.12
C GLY A 92 -10.06 3.65 14.60
N GLU A 93 -8.96 4.01 15.27
CA GLU A 93 -8.07 5.07 14.81
C GLU A 93 -7.36 4.67 13.52
N ALA A 94 -6.91 3.42 13.41
CA ALA A 94 -6.29 2.92 12.18
C ALA A 94 -7.28 2.95 11.01
N LEU A 95 -8.55 2.59 11.25
CA LEU A 95 -9.60 2.67 10.23
C LEU A 95 -9.88 4.11 9.79
N SER A 96 -9.76 5.07 10.68
CA SER A 96 -9.89 6.49 10.32
C SER A 96 -8.78 6.92 9.35
N TRP A 97 -7.54 6.50 9.61
CA TRP A 97 -6.45 6.76 8.67
C TRP A 97 -6.67 6.06 7.33
N ALA A 98 -7.18 4.84 7.35
CA ALA A 98 -7.49 4.10 6.13
C ALA A 98 -8.58 4.79 5.31
N ALA A 99 -9.60 5.33 5.96
CA ALA A 99 -10.67 6.08 5.28
C ALA A 99 -10.12 7.32 4.57
N LYS A 100 -9.24 8.07 5.23
CA LYS A 100 -8.58 9.24 4.61
C LYS A 100 -7.70 8.82 3.44
N THR A 101 -6.98 7.72 3.59
CA THR A 101 -6.14 7.19 2.53
C THR A 101 -6.97 6.75 1.33
N SER A 102 -8.05 6.03 1.56
CA SER A 102 -8.95 5.57 0.50
C SER A 102 -9.57 6.75 -0.27
N ALA A 103 -10.00 7.78 0.46
CA ALA A 103 -10.54 8.99 -0.16
C ALA A 103 -9.49 9.68 -1.04
N CYS A 104 -8.23 9.64 -0.62
CA CYS A 104 -7.13 10.27 -1.34
C CYS A 104 -6.74 9.50 -2.60
N VAL A 105 -6.58 8.18 -2.49
CA VAL A 105 -6.09 7.35 -3.59
C VAL A 105 -7.19 6.77 -4.48
N GLY A 106 -8.45 6.82 -4.03
CA GLY A 106 -9.58 6.29 -4.79
C GLY A 106 -9.58 4.78 -4.90
N ARG A 107 -9.02 4.08 -3.93
CA ARG A 107 -8.90 2.62 -3.94
C ARG A 107 -9.24 2.04 -2.57
N PRO A 108 -9.66 0.77 -2.52
CA PRO A 108 -9.85 0.09 -1.24
C PRO A 108 -8.52 -0.01 -0.47
N ILE A 109 -8.61 0.11 0.84
CA ILE A 109 -7.46 -0.01 1.73
C ILE A 109 -7.71 -1.17 2.68
N GLU A 110 -6.82 -2.14 2.68
CA GLU A 110 -6.86 -3.20 3.68
C GLU A 110 -6.11 -2.74 4.92
N VAL A 111 -6.70 -2.94 6.09
CA VAL A 111 -6.08 -2.62 7.38
C VAL A 111 -5.77 -3.91 8.10
N ARG A 112 -4.50 -4.13 8.41
CA ARG A 112 -4.09 -5.36 9.09
C ARG A 112 -3.12 -5.03 10.21
N PRO A 113 -3.44 -5.45 11.46
CA PRO A 113 -2.50 -5.21 12.56
C PRO A 113 -1.26 -6.07 12.45
N PHE A 114 -0.12 -5.52 12.84
CA PHE A 114 1.10 -6.30 13.01
C PHE A 114 1.04 -7.03 14.34
N VAL A 115 1.39 -8.30 14.34
CA VAL A 115 1.57 -9.07 15.59
C VAL A 115 3.00 -8.96 16.10
N GLY A 116 3.90 -8.48 15.26
CA GLY A 116 5.28 -8.21 15.64
C GLY A 116 6.00 -7.52 14.50
N LEU A 117 6.88 -6.58 14.86
CA LEU A 117 7.73 -5.87 13.92
C LEU A 117 9.18 -6.10 14.30
N ARG A 118 10.01 -6.30 13.29
CA ARG A 118 11.45 -6.47 13.45
C ARG A 118 12.16 -5.48 12.55
N GLY A 119 13.33 -5.09 12.98
CA GLY A 119 14.09 -4.06 12.32
C GLY A 119 13.79 -2.68 12.91
N ALA A 120 14.58 -1.72 12.55
CA ALA A 120 14.48 -0.38 13.13
C ALA A 120 13.60 0.49 12.31
#